data_1fc73283396121fdbd59d7cb260a31c4
#
_entry.id   1fc73283396121fdbd59d7cb260a31c4
#
_cell.length_a   1.000
_cell.length_b   1.000
_cell.length_c   1.000
_cell.angle_alpha   90.00
_cell.angle_beta   90.00
_cell.angle_gamma   90.00
#
_symmetry.space_group_name_H-M   'P 1'
#
loop_
_entity.id
_entity.type
_entity.pdbx_description
1 polymer ?
#
loop_
_entity_poly.entity_id
_entity_poly.type
_entity_poly.pdbx_seq_one_letter_code
_entity_poly.pdbx_strand_id
1 'polypeptide(L)'
;LVPQVENAFKNAEGIEGIYRRSEFGKLGLPTSGSQSPDLVLAAKPGYAFGGGSGPAVYEFKNGSHGYVNTDPEMQCIFLAWGNGIRAGARMGDISVADVAPTIATLLGIEMNGVQGRVLREILQ
;
A
#
# COMPACT_ATOMS: atom_id res chain seq x y z
N LEU A 1 5.63 -25.87 -6.77
CA LEU A 1 6.55 -24.81 -6.36
C LEU A 1 5.98 -23.95 -5.24
N VAL A 2 4.73 -23.43 -5.35
CA VAL A 2 4.08 -22.56 -4.33
C VAL A 2 4.10 -23.19 -2.92
N PRO A 3 3.64 -24.43 -2.69
CA PRO A 3 3.67 -25.03 -1.35
C PRO A 3 5.09 -25.20 -0.78
N GLN A 4 6.08 -25.39 -1.63
CA GLN A 4 7.48 -25.51 -1.21
C GLN A 4 8.01 -24.17 -0.70
N VAL A 5 7.71 -23.08 -1.40
CA VAL A 5 8.08 -21.73 -0.99
C VAL A 5 7.39 -21.37 0.32
N GLU A 6 6.08 -21.62 0.45
CA GLU A 6 5.35 -21.37 1.70
C GLU A 6 5.97 -22.11 2.88
N ASN A 7 6.30 -23.40 2.70
CA ASN A 7 6.90 -24.18 3.77
C ASN A 7 8.29 -23.69 4.17
N ALA A 8 9.06 -23.16 3.21
CA ALA A 8 10.38 -22.59 3.47
C ALA A 8 10.30 -21.29 4.30
N PHE A 9 9.25 -20.48 4.10
CA PHE A 9 9.13 -19.18 4.77
C PHE A 9 8.17 -19.18 5.97
N LYS A 10 7.39 -20.23 6.17
CA LYS A 10 6.36 -20.31 7.22
C LYS A 10 6.84 -19.97 8.64
N ASN A 11 8.09 -20.30 8.95
CA ASN A 11 8.73 -20.08 10.25
C ASN A 11 10.00 -19.23 10.12
N ALA A 12 10.20 -18.57 8.99
CA ALA A 12 11.38 -17.74 8.79
C ALA A 12 11.30 -16.48 9.66
N GLU A 13 12.43 -16.10 10.22
CA GLU A 13 12.56 -14.88 11.00
C GLU A 13 12.19 -13.66 10.13
N GLY A 14 11.43 -12.72 10.70
CA GLY A 14 11.02 -11.51 10.01
C GLY A 14 9.82 -11.64 9.08
N ILE A 15 9.26 -12.85 8.89
CA ILE A 15 8.03 -13.03 8.10
C ILE A 15 6.80 -12.90 9.02
N GLU A 16 5.91 -11.98 8.68
CA GLU A 16 4.61 -11.80 9.34
C GLU A 16 3.53 -12.66 8.69
N GLY A 17 3.49 -12.67 7.36
CA GLY A 17 2.46 -13.38 6.62
C GLY A 17 2.90 -13.84 5.24
N ILE A 18 2.22 -14.87 4.75
CA ILE A 18 2.37 -15.41 3.40
C ILE A 18 0.97 -15.44 2.79
N TYR A 19 0.77 -14.67 1.73
CA TYR A 19 -0.52 -14.50 1.07
C TYR A 19 -0.49 -15.16 -0.29
N ARG A 20 -1.44 -16.06 -0.54
CA ARG A 20 -1.69 -16.63 -1.87
C ARG A 20 -2.49 -15.65 -2.72
N ARG A 21 -2.44 -15.82 -4.02
CA ARG A 21 -3.20 -15.00 -4.99
C ARG A 21 -4.68 -14.90 -4.66
N SER A 22 -5.31 -15.96 -4.15
CA SER A 22 -6.71 -15.97 -3.70
C SER A 22 -7.00 -15.01 -2.53
N GLU A 23 -5.97 -14.59 -1.80
CA GLU A 23 -6.06 -13.69 -0.64
C GLU A 23 -5.71 -12.23 -0.97
N PHE A 24 -5.21 -11.98 -2.18
CA PHE A 24 -4.73 -10.66 -2.60
C PHE A 24 -5.80 -9.56 -2.51
N GLY A 25 -7.07 -9.91 -2.65
CA GLY A 25 -8.17 -8.96 -2.43
C GLY A 25 -8.15 -8.30 -1.06
N LYS A 26 -7.66 -8.99 -0.02
CA LYS A 26 -7.51 -8.44 1.33
C LYS A 26 -6.43 -7.34 1.40
N LEU A 27 -5.48 -7.39 0.49
CA LEU A 27 -4.37 -6.44 0.38
C LEU A 27 -4.61 -5.38 -0.71
N GLY A 28 -5.78 -5.36 -1.35
CA GLY A 28 -6.06 -4.49 -2.48
C GLY A 28 -5.24 -4.81 -3.74
N LEU A 29 -4.64 -6.01 -3.80
CA LEU A 29 -3.84 -6.45 -4.93
C LEU A 29 -4.69 -7.22 -5.96
N PRO A 30 -4.33 -7.17 -7.26
CA PRO A 30 -5.06 -7.90 -8.28
C PRO A 30 -4.93 -9.43 -8.07
N THR A 31 -6.07 -10.12 -8.14
CA THR A 31 -6.15 -11.58 -8.00
C THR A 31 -5.95 -12.33 -9.32
N SER A 32 -5.84 -11.59 -10.44
CA SER A 32 -5.67 -12.15 -11.78
C SER A 32 -4.78 -11.25 -12.64
N GLY A 33 -4.32 -11.78 -13.77
CA GLY A 33 -3.46 -11.08 -14.71
C GLY A 33 -2.03 -11.63 -14.72
N SER A 34 -1.32 -11.40 -15.83
CA SER A 34 0.05 -11.90 -16.05
C SER A 34 1.09 -11.26 -15.13
N GLN A 35 0.78 -10.09 -14.57
CA GLN A 35 1.67 -9.36 -13.65
C GLN A 35 1.40 -9.69 -12.18
N SER A 36 0.35 -10.46 -11.87
CA SER A 36 0.03 -10.84 -10.50
C SER A 36 0.95 -11.99 -10.05
N PRO A 37 1.70 -11.84 -8.93
CA PRO A 37 2.56 -12.91 -8.42
C PRO A 37 1.74 -14.09 -7.90
N ASP A 38 2.38 -15.21 -7.64
CA ASP A 38 1.72 -16.39 -7.04
C ASP A 38 1.61 -16.27 -5.51
N LEU A 39 2.61 -15.61 -4.89
CA LEU A 39 2.71 -15.37 -3.45
C LEU A 39 3.19 -13.96 -3.17
N VAL A 40 2.71 -13.39 -2.06
CA VAL A 40 3.26 -12.20 -1.43
C VAL A 40 3.69 -12.56 -0.02
N LEU A 41 4.93 -12.21 0.32
CA LEU A 41 5.47 -12.31 1.67
C LEU A 41 5.36 -10.94 2.34
N ALA A 42 4.85 -10.89 3.55
CA ALA A 42 4.83 -9.69 4.38
C ALA A 42 5.92 -9.78 5.44
N ALA A 43 6.68 -8.71 5.59
CA ALA A 43 7.66 -8.57 6.67
C ALA A 43 6.99 -8.11 7.95
N LYS A 44 7.49 -8.56 9.09
CA LYS A 44 7.12 -8.01 10.41
C LYS A 44 7.61 -6.57 10.54
N PRO A 45 6.93 -5.73 11.34
CA PRO A 45 7.47 -4.43 11.75
C PRO A 45 8.93 -4.55 12.24
N GLY A 46 9.79 -3.66 11.75
CA GLY A 46 11.23 -3.69 12.04
C GLY A 46 12.07 -4.59 11.14
N TYR A 47 11.45 -5.34 10.22
CA TYR A 47 12.13 -6.13 9.21
C TYR A 47 11.83 -5.59 7.81
N ALA A 48 12.75 -5.74 6.88
CA ALA A 48 12.54 -5.39 5.48
C ALA A 48 13.20 -6.43 4.57
N PHE A 49 12.61 -6.63 3.39
CA PHE A 49 13.23 -7.47 2.38
C PHE A 49 14.38 -6.70 1.72
N GLY A 50 15.55 -7.33 1.69
CA GLY A 50 16.73 -6.82 1.01
C GLY A 50 17.14 -7.72 -0.16
N GLY A 51 18.05 -7.23 -0.97
CA GLY A 51 18.73 -8.02 -2.01
C GLY A 51 20.19 -8.23 -1.64
N GLY A 52 20.73 -9.39 -1.96
CA GLY A 52 22.15 -9.67 -1.77
C GLY A 52 22.45 -11.13 -1.47
N SER A 53 23.75 -11.47 -1.39
CA SER A 53 24.28 -12.79 -1.11
C SER A 53 24.84 -12.94 0.31
N GLY A 54 24.46 -12.03 1.22
CA GLY A 54 24.89 -12.02 2.62
C GLY A 54 24.12 -12.99 3.50
N PRO A 55 24.21 -12.84 4.84
CA PRO A 55 23.40 -13.59 5.80
C PRO A 55 21.90 -13.42 5.51
N ALA A 56 21.10 -14.43 5.81
CA ALA A 56 19.65 -14.40 5.59
C ALA A 56 18.96 -13.27 6.36
N VAL A 57 19.47 -12.93 7.54
CA VAL A 57 19.01 -11.78 8.36
C VAL A 57 20.25 -10.99 8.79
N TYR A 58 20.19 -9.68 8.68
CA TYR A 58 21.25 -8.79 9.14
C TYR A 58 20.66 -7.44 9.58
N GLU A 59 21.34 -6.76 10.50
CA GLU A 59 20.93 -5.43 10.94
C GLU A 59 21.18 -4.37 9.86
N PHE A 60 20.20 -3.47 9.74
CA PHE A 60 20.30 -2.38 8.82
C PHE A 60 19.59 -1.14 9.42
N LYS A 61 20.18 0.05 9.26
CA LYS A 61 19.77 1.28 9.97
C LYS A 61 19.16 2.33 9.03
N ASN A 62 18.24 1.94 8.18
CA ASN A 62 17.55 2.85 7.28
C ASN A 62 16.03 2.67 7.40
N GLY A 63 15.28 3.68 6.96
CA GLY A 63 13.84 3.53 6.77
C GLY A 63 13.53 2.50 5.68
N SER A 64 12.37 1.89 5.78
CA SER A 64 11.87 0.95 4.78
C SER A 64 10.41 1.26 4.43
N HIS A 65 9.89 0.57 3.44
CA HIS A 65 8.53 0.71 2.92
C HIS A 65 8.04 -0.64 2.38
N GLY A 66 6.77 -0.71 1.95
CA GLY A 66 6.23 -1.89 1.28
C GLY A 66 5.66 -2.95 2.24
N TYR A 67 5.32 -2.57 3.47
CA TYR A 67 4.53 -3.40 4.38
C TYR A 67 3.08 -3.51 3.89
N VAL A 68 2.31 -4.39 4.51
CA VAL A 68 0.90 -4.52 4.17
C VAL A 68 0.15 -3.21 4.43
N ASN A 69 -0.72 -2.84 3.50
CA ASN A 69 -1.43 -1.56 3.52
C ASN A 69 -2.44 -1.42 4.68
N THR A 70 -2.70 -2.48 5.41
CA THR A 70 -3.53 -2.48 6.63
C THR A 70 -2.73 -2.17 7.90
N ASP A 71 -1.40 -2.11 7.80
CA ASP A 71 -0.55 -1.74 8.91
C ASP A 71 -0.70 -0.24 9.22
N PRO A 72 -1.05 0.15 10.47
CA PRO A 72 -1.17 1.55 10.87
C PRO A 72 0.11 2.38 10.62
N GLU A 73 1.29 1.75 10.69
CA GLU A 73 2.57 2.43 10.41
C GLU A 73 2.74 2.81 8.93
N MET A 74 1.91 2.24 8.04
CA MET A 74 1.88 2.61 6.62
C MET A 74 1.01 3.84 6.33
N GLN A 75 0.32 4.38 7.33
CA GLN A 75 -0.42 5.62 7.16
C GLN A 75 0.53 6.79 6.90
N CYS A 76 0.14 7.64 5.97
CA CYS A 76 0.89 8.84 5.60
C CYS A 76 0.03 10.09 5.78
N ILE A 77 0.68 11.25 5.80
CA ILE A 77 -0.02 12.54 5.85
C ILE A 77 -0.54 12.90 4.47
N PHE A 78 -1.72 13.51 4.44
CA PHE A 78 -2.26 14.18 3.26
C PHE A 78 -2.34 15.69 3.53
N LEU A 79 -1.72 16.48 2.67
CA LEU A 79 -1.74 17.94 2.70
C LEU A 79 -2.10 18.45 1.31
N ALA A 80 -3.11 19.34 1.25
CA ALA A 80 -3.52 20.00 0.03
C ALA A 80 -3.51 21.52 0.23
N TRP A 81 -2.96 22.25 -0.74
CA TRP A 81 -2.90 23.69 -0.72
C TRP A 81 -2.90 24.25 -2.15
N GLY A 82 -3.56 25.38 -2.36
CA GLY A 82 -3.59 26.07 -3.64
C GLY A 82 -4.98 26.51 -4.07
N ASN A 83 -5.08 26.92 -5.33
CA ASN A 83 -6.34 27.33 -5.93
C ASN A 83 -7.37 26.19 -5.93
N GLY A 84 -8.63 26.47 -5.60
CA GLY A 84 -9.69 25.48 -5.47
C GLY A 84 -9.67 24.70 -4.16
N ILE A 85 -8.67 24.88 -3.29
CA ILE A 85 -8.60 24.25 -1.98
C ILE A 85 -9.11 25.20 -0.90
N ARG A 86 -10.03 24.73 -0.07
CA ARG A 86 -10.58 25.47 1.06
C ARG A 86 -9.54 25.66 2.16
N ALA A 87 -9.21 26.90 2.47
CA ALA A 87 -8.25 27.21 3.53
C ALA A 87 -8.76 26.71 4.90
N GLY A 88 -7.86 26.10 5.67
CA GLY A 88 -8.13 25.60 7.02
C GLY A 88 -9.05 24.38 7.09
N ALA A 89 -9.42 23.78 5.97
CA ALA A 89 -10.20 22.55 5.97
C ALA A 89 -9.43 21.43 6.70
N ARG A 90 -10.15 20.65 7.49
CA ARG A 90 -9.63 19.46 8.17
C ARG A 90 -10.57 18.30 7.90
N MET A 91 -10.02 17.11 7.73
CA MET A 91 -10.77 15.89 7.54
C MET A 91 -10.16 14.74 8.34
N GLY A 92 -10.90 13.66 8.50
CA GLY A 92 -10.41 12.41 9.05
C GLY A 92 -9.59 11.62 8.02
N ASP A 93 -9.47 10.34 8.28
CA ASP A 93 -8.75 9.41 7.41
C ASP A 93 -9.38 9.35 6.01
N ILE A 94 -8.52 9.30 5.02
CA ILE A 94 -8.88 9.17 3.61
C ILE A 94 -8.12 8.00 2.98
N SER A 95 -8.62 7.52 1.87
CA SER A 95 -7.89 6.56 1.05
C SER A 95 -6.95 7.28 0.09
N VAL A 96 -5.79 6.71 -0.18
CA VAL A 96 -4.91 7.19 -1.26
C VAL A 96 -5.63 7.19 -2.62
N ALA A 97 -6.60 6.31 -2.80
CA ALA A 97 -7.45 6.27 -4.00
C ALA A 97 -8.34 7.53 -4.19
N ASP A 98 -8.60 8.29 -3.12
CA ASP A 98 -9.41 9.52 -3.16
C ASP A 98 -8.66 10.71 -3.78
N VAL A 99 -7.33 10.64 -3.84
CA VAL A 99 -6.48 11.73 -4.33
C VAL A 99 -6.71 11.99 -5.82
N ALA A 100 -6.67 10.94 -6.64
CA ALA A 100 -6.79 11.05 -8.09
C ALA A 100 -8.13 11.68 -8.54
N PRO A 101 -9.32 11.19 -8.11
CA PRO A 101 -10.59 11.80 -8.49
C PRO A 101 -10.76 13.24 -7.95
N THR A 102 -10.13 13.55 -6.81
CA THR A 102 -10.14 14.93 -6.27
C THR A 102 -9.33 15.86 -7.17
N ILE A 103 -8.14 15.46 -7.61
CA ILE A 103 -7.32 16.23 -8.54
C ILE A 103 -8.06 16.38 -9.89
N ALA A 104 -8.66 15.31 -10.40
CA ALA A 104 -9.43 15.35 -11.64
C ALA A 104 -10.56 16.40 -11.56
N THR A 105 -11.29 16.45 -10.43
CA THR A 105 -12.33 17.46 -10.19
C THR A 105 -11.77 18.89 -10.21
N LEU A 106 -10.63 19.13 -9.56
CA LEU A 106 -9.96 20.44 -9.58
C LEU A 106 -9.55 20.88 -10.99
N LEU A 107 -9.18 19.93 -11.83
CA LEU A 107 -8.78 20.19 -13.22
C LEU A 107 -9.95 20.20 -14.21
N GLY A 108 -11.18 19.94 -13.78
CA GLY A 108 -12.33 19.81 -14.64
C GLY A 108 -12.28 18.59 -15.56
N ILE A 109 -11.56 17.55 -15.16
CA ILE A 109 -11.41 16.30 -15.90
C ILE A 109 -12.41 15.27 -15.35
N GLU A 110 -13.17 14.65 -16.23
CA GLU A 110 -14.04 13.53 -15.86
C GLU A 110 -13.21 12.26 -15.67
N MET A 111 -13.44 11.56 -14.53
CA MET A 111 -12.72 10.35 -14.18
C MET A 111 -13.70 9.27 -13.74
N ASN A 112 -13.98 8.33 -14.64
CA ASN A 112 -14.96 7.25 -14.44
C ASN A 112 -14.28 5.95 -14.03
N GLY A 113 -15.02 5.08 -13.31
CA GLY A 113 -14.55 3.74 -12.95
C GLY A 113 -13.44 3.69 -11.88
N VAL A 114 -13.28 4.77 -11.12
CA VAL A 114 -12.31 4.83 -10.00
C VAL A 114 -12.91 4.29 -8.72
N GLN A 115 -12.07 3.76 -7.84
CA GLN A 115 -12.49 3.21 -6.54
C GLN A 115 -12.62 4.29 -5.47
N GLY A 116 -11.89 5.39 -5.59
CA GLY A 116 -11.90 6.50 -4.64
C GLY A 116 -13.07 7.45 -4.84
N ARG A 117 -13.28 8.32 -3.85
CA ARG A 117 -14.27 9.40 -3.87
C ARG A 117 -13.59 10.76 -4.05
N VAL A 118 -14.34 11.75 -4.51
CA VAL A 118 -13.89 13.15 -4.49
C VAL A 118 -13.96 13.69 -3.06
N LEU A 119 -12.90 14.27 -2.57
CA LEU A 119 -12.80 14.91 -1.25
C LEU A 119 -13.43 16.31 -1.29
N ARG A 120 -14.76 16.36 -1.44
CA ARG A 120 -15.50 17.63 -1.59
C ARG A 120 -15.38 18.57 -0.39
N GLU A 121 -15.12 18.01 0.78
CA GLU A 121 -14.94 18.76 2.04
C GLU A 121 -13.73 19.70 2.03
N ILE A 122 -12.77 19.51 1.15
CA ILE A 122 -11.61 20.41 0.99
C ILE A 122 -11.68 21.29 -0.24
N LEU A 123 -12.67 21.11 -1.10
CA LEU A 123 -12.85 21.93 -2.31
C LEU A 123 -13.65 23.19 -2.00
N GLN A 124 -13.36 24.26 -2.78
CA GLN A 124 -14.12 25.53 -2.75
C GLN A 124 -15.36 25.44 -3.62
#